data_5ab8c3f532b86535495722d3374c10ab
#
_entry.id   5ab8c3f532b86535495722d3374c10ab
#
_cell.length_a   1.000
_cell.length_b   1.000
_cell.length_c   1.000
_cell.angle_alpha   90.00
_cell.angle_beta   90.00
_cell.angle_gamma   90.00
#
_symmetry.space_group_name_H-M   'P 1'
#
loop_
_entity.id
_entity.type
_entity.pdbx_description
1 polymer ?
#
loop_
_entity_poly.entity_id
_entity_poly.type
_entity_poly.pdbx_seq_one_letter_code
_entity_poly.pdbx_strand_id
1 'polypeptide(L)'
;MQLANFTHFTRLTRFTRRFPSTIRVRSFGPTQTSCRAVEQAGLSQSGRDSGRHSRQPRLMSKSVAAGLAAVLSLAAAQAFAQGAGTAAGTSTTASDASGNGVFDLLVGTYTGSGKSEGIYVYRFDAGTGAITRLASAQTVNPSYLVVSHDRQHVYAVNELPGDNGPASQRGGISAFRFDPPSGQLTFVNRVSSDGNDPAYLALSPDGRYLLAANYSVASNPGGSFAVFPLEADRVDPSVLTVHHDGSGPVKGRQDNSHVHSTVFSPDGRYLFAQDLGADKIYSYRYTPDGSRGLFGPTEQRYTLVKPGSGPRHLIFDQAGKHAYLTTEMNASVTVYDYDDGKLTLRQTLPMTSPGFKGKVGGGAIHLSPDGRFLYATNRGDVNEILTYAVNPSDGHLKLLGRNSTLGKTPREFAIDPTGRWLIVGNQDSDSVYFFRRNPDTGELASDPKRLEIGSPVDFKFVSPS
;
A
#
# COMPACT_ATOMS: atom_id res chain seq x y z
N MET A 1 -33.04 32.61 -52.65
CA MET A 1 -33.58 31.69 -53.67
C MET A 1 -33.40 30.27 -53.17
N GLN A 2 -34.54 29.69 -52.92
CA GLN A 2 -34.99 28.32 -52.79
C GLN A 2 -34.40 27.40 -51.68
N LEU A 3 -35.33 27.19 -50.79
CA LEU A 3 -35.61 26.06 -49.90
C LEU A 3 -35.69 24.70 -50.61
N ALA A 4 -35.30 23.63 -49.94
CA ALA A 4 -35.95 22.35 -50.03
C ALA A 4 -35.81 21.56 -48.71
N ASN A 5 -36.93 21.40 -48.03
CA ASN A 5 -37.17 20.42 -46.96
C ASN A 5 -37.18 19.00 -47.50
N PHE A 6 -36.69 18.01 -46.71
CA PHE A 6 -37.23 16.64 -46.74
C PHE A 6 -37.25 16.03 -45.37
N THR A 7 -38.44 15.89 -44.85
CA THR A 7 -38.88 15.09 -43.73
C THR A 7 -38.99 13.63 -44.16
N HIS A 8 -38.41 12.68 -43.44
CA HIS A 8 -38.85 11.29 -43.50
C HIS A 8 -38.99 10.71 -42.11
N PHE A 9 -40.27 10.47 -41.76
CA PHE A 9 -40.77 9.59 -40.70
C PHE A 9 -40.39 8.15 -41.02
N THR A 10 -39.85 7.39 -40.06
CA THR A 10 -39.92 5.94 -40.10
C THR A 10 -40.24 5.39 -38.75
N ARG A 11 -41.29 4.56 -38.76
CA ARG A 11 -42.03 3.94 -37.68
C ARG A 11 -41.19 3.06 -36.75
N LEU A 12 -41.45 3.19 -35.44
CA LEU A 12 -41.14 2.17 -34.44
C LEU A 12 -42.04 0.92 -34.69
N THR A 13 -41.43 -0.24 -34.83
CA THR A 13 -42.08 -1.53 -34.66
C THR A 13 -41.59 -2.14 -33.32
N ARG A 14 -42.53 -2.21 -32.36
CA ARG A 14 -42.35 -2.96 -31.12
C ARG A 14 -42.47 -4.45 -31.40
N PHE A 15 -41.39 -5.20 -31.08
CA PHE A 15 -41.43 -6.65 -30.94
C PHE A 15 -41.55 -7.00 -29.45
N THR A 16 -42.77 -7.37 -29.02
CA THR A 16 -43.04 -8.03 -27.74
C THR A 16 -42.84 -9.53 -27.94
N ARG A 17 -41.79 -10.11 -27.36
CA ARG A 17 -41.70 -11.56 -27.16
C ARG A 17 -42.17 -11.88 -25.74
N ARG A 18 -43.30 -12.59 -25.65
CA ARG A 18 -43.81 -13.27 -24.47
C ARG A 18 -42.93 -14.50 -24.20
N PHE A 19 -42.43 -14.64 -22.97
CA PHE A 19 -41.94 -15.91 -22.44
C PHE A 19 -43.02 -16.56 -21.57
N PRO A 20 -43.21 -17.89 -21.63
CA PRO A 20 -44.20 -18.57 -20.80
C PRO A 20 -43.63 -18.83 -19.40
N SER A 21 -44.43 -18.49 -18.42
CA SER A 21 -44.27 -18.89 -17.02
C SER A 21 -44.62 -20.36 -16.86
N THR A 22 -43.79 -21.18 -16.26
CA THR A 22 -44.13 -22.19 -15.27
C THR A 22 -42.90 -23.02 -14.90
N ILE A 23 -42.31 -22.76 -13.73
CA ILE A 23 -41.45 -23.72 -13.04
C ILE A 23 -42.07 -23.95 -11.66
N ARG A 24 -42.55 -25.20 -11.46
CA ARG A 24 -43.07 -25.71 -10.19
C ARG A 24 -41.91 -25.88 -9.20
N VAL A 25 -42.00 -25.19 -8.08
CA VAL A 25 -41.16 -25.43 -6.91
C VAL A 25 -41.71 -26.65 -6.17
N ARG A 26 -40.91 -27.71 -6.06
CA ARG A 26 -41.16 -28.81 -5.11
C ARG A 26 -40.48 -28.44 -3.79
N SER A 27 -41.29 -28.28 -2.77
CA SER A 27 -40.90 -28.20 -1.37
C SER A 27 -40.46 -29.58 -0.89
N PHE A 28 -39.24 -29.70 -0.37
CA PHE A 28 -38.83 -30.80 0.50
C PHE A 28 -38.88 -30.30 1.95
N GLY A 29 -39.65 -30.96 2.78
CA GLY A 29 -39.80 -30.71 4.20
C GLY A 29 -38.59 -31.21 5.01
N PRO A 30 -38.41 -30.77 6.24
CA PRO A 30 -37.24 -31.08 7.06
C PRO A 30 -37.41 -32.44 7.74
N THR A 31 -36.38 -33.28 7.61
CA THR A 31 -36.21 -34.51 8.43
C THR A 31 -35.54 -34.12 9.76
N GLN A 32 -36.32 -34.28 10.81
CA GLN A 32 -35.80 -34.26 12.19
C GLN A 32 -34.98 -35.54 12.42
N THR A 33 -33.75 -35.35 12.92
CA THR A 33 -32.99 -36.44 13.57
C THR A 33 -32.67 -36.00 15.00
N SER A 34 -33.23 -36.75 15.93
CA SER A 34 -33.17 -36.60 17.36
C SER A 34 -31.77 -36.82 17.93
N CYS A 35 -31.26 -35.84 18.70
CA CYS A 35 -30.15 -36.07 19.64
C CYS A 35 -30.72 -36.58 20.96
N ARG A 36 -30.30 -37.79 21.38
CA ARG A 36 -30.47 -38.31 22.73
C ARG A 36 -29.36 -37.76 23.64
N ALA A 37 -29.80 -37.07 24.70
CA ALA A 37 -29.01 -36.77 25.86
C ALA A 37 -28.70 -38.09 26.65
N VAL A 38 -27.48 -38.17 27.15
CA VAL A 38 -27.13 -39.09 28.25
C VAL A 38 -26.64 -38.25 29.41
N GLU A 39 -27.42 -38.29 30.48
CA GLU A 39 -27.21 -37.65 31.76
C GLU A 39 -26.81 -38.71 32.79
N GLN A 40 -26.03 -38.27 33.79
CA GLN A 40 -25.85 -38.89 35.13
C GLN A 40 -24.84 -40.04 35.25
N ALA A 41 -24.07 -40.20 36.23
CA ALA A 41 -24.01 -39.83 37.67
C ALA A 41 -22.60 -40.19 38.15
N GLY A 42 -22.02 -39.77 39.17
CA GLY A 42 -22.34 -39.31 40.48
C GLY A 42 -21.22 -39.64 41.47
N LEU A 43 -20.95 -38.76 42.38
CA LEU A 43 -20.56 -38.95 43.79
C LEU A 43 -19.49 -40.03 44.15
N SER A 44 -18.43 -39.75 44.87
CA SER A 44 -18.36 -39.37 46.28
C SER A 44 -16.91 -39.42 46.77
N GLN A 45 -16.52 -38.41 47.52
CA GLN A 45 -16.07 -38.38 48.93
C GLN A 45 -14.81 -39.17 49.33
N SER A 46 -13.98 -38.37 49.97
CA SER A 46 -13.39 -38.48 51.31
C SER A 46 -11.95 -38.99 51.40
N GLY A 47 -11.19 -38.22 52.19
CA GLY A 47 -10.09 -38.73 52.99
C GLY A 47 -9.02 -37.70 53.29
N ARG A 48 -9.21 -36.95 54.35
CA ARG A 48 -8.23 -36.37 55.28
C ARG A 48 -6.97 -37.25 55.40
N ASP A 49 -5.76 -36.71 55.53
CA ASP A 49 -5.24 -36.26 56.82
C ASP A 49 -3.81 -35.68 56.74
N SER A 50 -3.58 -34.63 57.40
CA SER A 50 -2.52 -34.17 58.28
C SER A 50 -1.06 -34.60 58.08
N GLY A 51 -0.17 -33.61 58.19
CA GLY A 51 1.26 -33.78 58.44
C GLY A 51 2.08 -32.50 58.42
N ARG A 52 2.00 -31.71 59.44
CA ARG A 52 2.93 -30.63 59.83
C ARG A 52 4.35 -31.13 59.92
N HIS A 53 5.35 -30.28 59.55
CA HIS A 53 6.47 -29.74 60.36
C HIS A 53 7.37 -28.88 59.51
N SER A 54 7.35 -27.60 59.68
CA SER A 54 8.21 -26.67 60.39
C SER A 54 9.70 -26.96 60.40
N ARG A 55 10.49 -26.07 59.82
CA ARG A 55 11.57 -25.32 60.44
C ARG A 55 12.49 -24.60 59.43
N GLN A 56 12.45 -23.31 59.43
CA GLN A 56 13.63 -22.45 59.26
C GLN A 56 14.36 -22.40 60.62
N PRO A 57 15.54 -21.78 60.83
CA PRO A 57 16.30 -20.78 60.02
C PRO A 57 17.86 -20.83 60.17
N ARG A 58 18.48 -19.76 59.69
CA ARG A 58 19.77 -19.11 60.08
C ARG A 58 20.84 -19.13 58.99
N LEU A 59 21.16 -17.97 58.44
CA LEU A 59 21.99 -16.81 58.83
C LEU A 59 23.44 -17.14 59.22
N MET A 60 24.35 -16.60 58.50
CA MET A 60 25.58 -15.84 58.88
C MET A 60 26.57 -15.90 57.72
N SER A 61 27.03 -14.87 57.16
CA SER A 61 27.70 -13.61 57.47
C SER A 61 29.22 -13.63 57.22
N LYS A 62 29.66 -12.53 56.60
CA LYS A 62 30.97 -11.87 56.64
C LYS A 62 32.12 -12.54 55.85
N SER A 63 33.06 -11.85 55.25
CA SER A 63 33.48 -10.46 55.06
C SER A 63 34.87 -10.47 54.41
N VAL A 64 35.23 -9.36 53.72
CA VAL A 64 36.57 -8.74 53.71
C VAL A 64 37.63 -9.40 52.79
N ALA A 65 38.43 -8.77 51.95
CA ALA A 65 38.94 -7.44 51.78
C ALA A 65 39.74 -7.33 50.45
N ALA A 66 39.69 -6.21 49.89
CA ALA A 66 40.70 -5.31 49.39
C ALA A 66 42.01 -5.86 48.77
N GLY A 67 42.36 -5.33 47.62
CA GLY A 67 43.71 -5.36 47.04
C GLY A 67 43.85 -4.51 45.77
N LEU A 68 44.28 -3.27 45.91
CA LEU A 68 44.76 -2.36 44.87
C LEU A 68 45.95 -2.93 44.13
N ALA A 69 46.00 -2.78 42.82
CA ALA A 69 47.23 -2.46 42.09
C ALA A 69 46.91 -1.89 40.70
N ALA A 70 47.20 -0.65 40.48
CA ALA A 70 47.25 0.04 39.23
C ALA A 70 48.55 -0.30 38.46
N VAL A 71 48.44 -0.64 37.18
CA VAL A 71 49.56 -0.52 36.25
C VAL A 71 49.01 0.07 34.93
N LEU A 72 49.50 1.26 34.58
CA LEU A 72 49.36 1.89 33.29
C LEU A 72 50.11 1.09 32.22
N SER A 73 49.45 0.85 31.08
CA SER A 73 50.19 0.64 29.81
C SER A 73 49.35 1.24 28.69
N LEU A 74 49.86 2.28 28.04
CA LEU A 74 49.46 2.83 26.78
C LEU A 74 49.69 1.79 25.68
N ALA A 75 48.67 1.49 24.86
CA ALA A 75 48.84 0.97 23.49
C ALA A 75 47.61 1.28 22.64
N ALA A 76 47.86 2.08 21.63
CA ALA A 76 47.25 2.24 20.31
C ALA A 76 45.75 1.83 20.13
N ALA A 77 44.92 2.85 19.97
CA ALA A 77 43.61 2.75 19.38
C ALA A 77 43.72 2.46 17.87
N GLN A 78 43.34 1.27 17.43
CA GLN A 78 42.95 1.03 16.06
C GLN A 78 41.42 1.08 16.01
N ALA A 79 40.90 2.12 15.37
CA ALA A 79 39.51 2.29 15.09
C ALA A 79 39.03 1.27 14.05
N PHE A 80 38.29 0.27 14.46
CA PHE A 80 37.40 -0.46 13.56
C PHE A 80 36.09 0.33 13.47
N ALA A 81 35.94 1.08 12.38
CA ALA A 81 34.64 1.62 11.97
C ALA A 81 33.80 0.43 11.47
N GLN A 82 32.96 -0.10 12.32
CA GLN A 82 31.85 -0.94 11.90
C GLN A 82 30.80 -0.02 11.28
N GLY A 83 30.65 -0.15 9.95
CA GLY A 83 29.59 0.52 9.20
C GLY A 83 28.22 0.04 9.68
N ALA A 84 27.48 0.92 10.31
CA ALA A 84 26.04 0.74 10.47
C ALA A 84 25.40 0.85 9.09
N GLY A 85 25.01 -0.30 8.54
CA GLY A 85 24.19 -0.35 7.35
C GLY A 85 22.84 0.29 7.65
N THR A 86 22.60 1.46 7.09
CA THR A 86 21.29 2.11 7.09
C THR A 86 20.35 1.30 6.22
N ALA A 87 19.40 0.58 6.82
CA ALA A 87 18.30 -0.04 6.13
C ALA A 87 17.39 1.06 5.57
N ALA A 88 17.42 1.25 4.25
CA ALA A 88 16.54 2.18 3.54
C ALA A 88 15.16 1.51 3.37
N GLY A 89 14.18 1.99 4.11
CA GLY A 89 12.77 1.82 3.74
C GLY A 89 12.51 2.45 2.36
N THR A 90 11.54 1.95 1.63
CA THR A 90 11.15 2.36 0.28
C THR A 90 10.75 3.83 0.13
N SER A 91 11.66 4.72 0.44
CA SER A 91 11.73 6.08 -0.08
C SER A 91 12.99 6.11 -0.95
N THR A 92 12.84 6.39 -2.23
CA THR A 92 13.95 6.69 -3.12
C THR A 92 14.91 7.64 -2.41
N THR A 93 16.08 7.11 -2.02
CA THR A 93 17.10 7.86 -1.30
C THR A 93 17.57 9.04 -2.14
N ALA A 94 17.55 10.23 -1.56
CA ALA A 94 18.02 11.48 -2.14
C ALA A 94 19.55 11.52 -2.44
N SER A 95 20.25 10.38 -2.43
CA SER A 95 21.71 10.33 -2.60
C SER A 95 22.19 10.19 -4.05
N ASP A 96 21.30 9.95 -5.03
CA ASP A 96 21.69 9.81 -6.45
C ASP A 96 21.36 11.03 -7.32
N ALA A 97 21.15 12.20 -6.74
CA ALA A 97 20.85 13.45 -7.47
C ALA A 97 22.03 14.01 -8.30
N SER A 98 23.18 13.34 -8.36
CA SER A 98 24.34 13.73 -9.18
C SER A 98 24.35 13.10 -10.58
N GLY A 99 23.40 12.23 -10.91
CA GLY A 99 23.19 11.73 -12.27
C GLY A 99 22.57 12.80 -13.18
N ASN A 100 22.73 12.65 -14.49
CA ASN A 100 22.33 13.57 -15.57
C ASN A 100 20.83 13.99 -15.60
N GLY A 101 20.03 13.75 -14.54
CA GLY A 101 18.61 14.08 -14.48
C GLY A 101 17.73 13.21 -15.43
N VAL A 102 18.25 12.11 -15.90
CA VAL A 102 17.55 11.15 -16.76
C VAL A 102 17.18 9.92 -15.95
N PHE A 103 15.92 9.49 -16.05
CA PHE A 103 15.36 8.36 -15.31
C PHE A 103 14.55 7.46 -16.23
N ASP A 104 14.40 6.20 -15.85
CA ASP A 104 13.36 5.36 -16.40
C ASP A 104 12.07 5.54 -15.59
N LEU A 105 10.97 5.77 -16.27
CA LEU A 105 9.64 5.89 -15.70
C LEU A 105 8.82 4.66 -16.09
N LEU A 106 8.53 3.82 -15.11
CA LEU A 106 7.63 2.68 -15.25
C LEU A 106 6.21 3.13 -14.94
N VAL A 107 5.26 2.71 -15.79
CA VAL A 107 3.84 3.03 -15.63
C VAL A 107 3.03 1.75 -15.58
N GLY A 108 2.37 1.51 -14.43
CA GLY A 108 1.40 0.45 -14.24
C GLY A 108 -0.01 0.89 -14.66
N THR A 109 -0.81 -0.05 -15.17
CA THR A 109 -2.11 0.27 -15.76
C THR A 109 -3.18 -0.77 -15.42
N TYR A 110 -4.47 -0.42 -15.62
CA TYR A 110 -5.50 -1.42 -15.81
C TYR A 110 -5.64 -1.76 -17.30
N THR A 111 -5.76 -3.05 -17.61
CA THR A 111 -5.83 -3.57 -18.98
C THR A 111 -7.24 -3.97 -19.42
N GLY A 112 -8.20 -4.01 -18.49
CA GLY A 112 -9.56 -4.52 -18.74
C GLY A 112 -10.35 -3.78 -19.81
N SER A 113 -10.00 -2.52 -20.12
CA SER A 113 -10.61 -1.74 -21.21
C SER A 113 -10.06 -2.07 -22.58
N GLY A 114 -8.99 -2.86 -22.69
CA GLY A 114 -8.25 -3.12 -23.93
C GLY A 114 -7.42 -1.95 -24.45
N LYS A 115 -7.31 -0.85 -23.70
CA LYS A 115 -6.55 0.35 -24.09
C LYS A 115 -5.10 0.33 -23.59
N SER A 116 -4.73 -0.68 -22.82
CA SER A 116 -3.37 -0.87 -22.31
C SER A 116 -2.92 -2.32 -22.45
N GLU A 117 -1.62 -2.51 -22.67
CA GLU A 117 -0.96 -3.81 -22.76
C GLU A 117 -0.47 -4.32 -21.40
N GLY A 118 -0.28 -3.42 -20.42
CA GLY A 118 0.29 -3.78 -19.12
C GLY A 118 1.22 -2.71 -18.54
N ILE A 119 2.51 -3.02 -18.44
CA ILE A 119 3.53 -2.09 -17.93
C ILE A 119 4.20 -1.39 -19.10
N TYR A 120 4.34 -0.07 -19.02
CA TYR A 120 5.10 0.75 -19.96
C TYR A 120 6.38 1.26 -19.31
N VAL A 121 7.45 1.36 -20.10
CA VAL A 121 8.73 1.94 -19.69
C VAL A 121 9.08 3.10 -20.60
N TYR A 122 9.37 4.24 -20.01
CA TYR A 122 9.77 5.46 -20.72
C TYR A 122 11.11 5.96 -20.17
N ARG A 123 11.93 6.55 -21.04
CA ARG A 123 13.04 7.40 -20.61
C ARG A 123 12.53 8.80 -20.39
N PHE A 124 12.76 9.36 -19.21
CA PHE A 124 12.34 10.68 -18.80
C PHE A 124 13.56 11.55 -18.48
N ASP A 125 13.65 12.71 -19.14
CA ASP A 125 14.66 13.73 -18.87
C ASP A 125 14.06 14.82 -17.98
N ALA A 126 14.45 14.86 -16.71
CA ALA A 126 13.96 15.84 -15.75
C ALA A 126 14.49 17.26 -16.00
N GLY A 127 15.53 17.46 -16.82
CA GLY A 127 15.99 18.78 -17.26
C GLY A 127 15.01 19.45 -18.19
N THR A 128 14.52 18.72 -19.15
CA THR A 128 13.66 19.22 -20.23
C THR A 128 12.19 18.78 -20.10
N GLY A 129 11.92 17.72 -19.31
CA GLY A 129 10.64 17.01 -19.26
C GLY A 129 10.35 16.27 -20.56
N ALA A 130 11.37 15.91 -21.34
CA ALA A 130 11.21 15.05 -22.50
C ALA A 130 10.95 13.61 -22.05
N ILE A 131 10.08 12.92 -22.82
CA ILE A 131 9.70 11.54 -22.55
C ILE A 131 9.77 10.72 -23.84
N THR A 132 10.41 9.56 -23.78
CA THR A 132 10.56 8.64 -24.92
C THR A 132 10.19 7.24 -24.49
N ARG A 133 9.26 6.58 -25.18
CA ARG A 133 8.91 5.19 -24.93
C ARG A 133 10.10 4.28 -25.25
N LEU A 134 10.48 3.42 -24.30
CA LEU A 134 11.52 2.40 -24.49
C LEU A 134 10.90 1.04 -24.77
N ALA A 135 10.02 0.56 -23.92
CA ALA A 135 9.48 -0.78 -23.96
C ALA A 135 8.08 -0.87 -23.36
N SER A 136 7.47 -2.04 -23.46
CA SER A 136 6.29 -2.46 -22.69
C SER A 136 6.37 -3.94 -22.38
N ALA A 137 5.71 -4.36 -21.29
CA ALA A 137 5.52 -5.76 -20.93
C ALA A 137 4.04 -6.07 -20.77
N GLN A 138 3.61 -7.13 -21.46
CA GLN A 138 2.22 -7.59 -21.37
C GLN A 138 2.01 -8.30 -20.02
N THR A 139 1.05 -7.81 -19.25
CA THR A 139 0.56 -8.45 -18.04
C THR A 139 -0.81 -7.86 -17.69
N VAL A 140 -1.66 -8.64 -17.02
CA VAL A 140 -3.02 -8.22 -16.71
C VAL A 140 -3.05 -7.34 -15.46
N ASN A 141 -3.71 -6.18 -15.57
CA ASN A 141 -3.95 -5.24 -14.47
C ASN A 141 -2.75 -5.05 -13.52
N PRO A 142 -1.55 -4.64 -14.01
CA PRO A 142 -0.42 -4.31 -13.14
C PRO A 142 -0.65 -2.97 -12.44
N SER A 143 -1.60 -2.93 -11.50
CA SER A 143 -2.10 -1.69 -10.92
C SER A 143 -1.19 -1.11 -9.84
N TYR A 144 -0.19 -1.88 -9.37
CA TYR A 144 0.86 -1.41 -8.47
C TYR A 144 2.18 -2.14 -8.73
N LEU A 145 3.26 -1.40 -8.78
CA LEU A 145 4.61 -1.87 -9.09
C LEU A 145 5.55 -1.67 -7.89
N VAL A 146 6.55 -2.53 -7.77
CA VAL A 146 7.70 -2.34 -6.90
C VAL A 146 8.95 -2.70 -7.65
N VAL A 147 10.00 -1.89 -7.52
CA VAL A 147 11.33 -2.15 -8.07
C VAL A 147 12.23 -2.68 -6.95
N SER A 148 13.01 -3.71 -7.22
CA SER A 148 13.98 -4.27 -6.26
C SER A 148 15.05 -3.24 -5.87
N HIS A 149 15.70 -3.45 -4.73
CA HIS A 149 16.74 -2.54 -4.23
C HIS A 149 17.95 -2.45 -5.18
N ASP A 150 18.25 -3.55 -5.89
CA ASP A 150 19.31 -3.61 -6.92
C ASP A 150 18.88 -3.02 -8.27
N ARG A 151 17.61 -2.62 -8.40
CA ARG A 151 16.99 -2.07 -9.62
C ARG A 151 16.98 -3.02 -10.82
N GLN A 152 17.20 -4.32 -10.61
CA GLN A 152 17.23 -5.33 -11.68
C GLN A 152 15.91 -6.10 -11.83
N HIS A 153 14.96 -5.90 -10.90
CA HIS A 153 13.69 -6.60 -10.91
C HIS A 153 12.52 -5.64 -10.70
N VAL A 154 11.41 -5.95 -11.36
CA VAL A 154 10.13 -5.27 -11.19
C VAL A 154 9.09 -6.31 -10.83
N TYR A 155 8.36 -6.06 -9.77
CA TYR A 155 7.24 -6.88 -9.33
C TYR A 155 5.96 -6.09 -9.53
N ALA A 156 4.92 -6.76 -10.04
CA ALA A 156 3.63 -6.14 -10.30
C ALA A 156 2.52 -6.98 -9.69
N VAL A 157 1.54 -6.35 -9.05
CA VAL A 157 0.27 -7.04 -8.77
C VAL A 157 -0.44 -7.35 -10.09
N ASN A 158 -1.26 -8.39 -10.08
CA ASN A 158 -2.32 -8.59 -11.07
C ASN A 158 -3.64 -8.43 -10.32
N GLU A 159 -4.18 -7.22 -10.29
CA GLU A 159 -5.40 -6.88 -9.53
C GLU A 159 -6.63 -7.49 -10.20
N LEU A 160 -6.98 -8.70 -9.75
CA LEU A 160 -8.09 -9.50 -10.25
C LEU A 160 -8.91 -10.05 -9.08
N PRO A 161 -10.27 -10.08 -9.21
CA PRO A 161 -11.17 -10.46 -8.12
C PRO A 161 -11.41 -11.98 -7.98
N GLY A 162 -10.77 -12.82 -8.78
CA GLY A 162 -11.20 -14.18 -9.02
C GLY A 162 -10.87 -15.22 -7.97
N ASP A 163 -11.86 -15.69 -7.22
CA ASP A 163 -11.74 -16.86 -6.33
C ASP A 163 -11.90 -18.19 -7.05
N ASN A 164 -12.74 -18.26 -8.08
CA ASN A 164 -13.24 -19.48 -8.67
C ASN A 164 -12.87 -19.68 -10.15
N GLY A 165 -12.09 -18.76 -10.72
CA GLY A 165 -11.64 -18.82 -12.12
C GLY A 165 -10.33 -19.61 -12.30
N PRO A 166 -9.86 -19.80 -13.55
CA PRO A 166 -8.53 -20.28 -13.87
C PRO A 166 -7.46 -19.42 -13.17
N ALA A 167 -6.28 -20.00 -12.91
CA ALA A 167 -5.17 -19.29 -12.23
C ALA A 167 -4.81 -17.95 -12.89
N SER A 168 -4.97 -17.83 -14.22
CA SER A 168 -4.77 -16.59 -14.97
C SER A 168 -5.80 -15.49 -14.67
N GLN A 169 -6.94 -15.82 -14.07
CA GLN A 169 -8.02 -14.90 -13.72
C GLN A 169 -8.10 -14.60 -12.22
N ARG A 170 -7.16 -15.11 -11.43
CA ARG A 170 -7.08 -14.84 -9.98
C ARG A 170 -6.05 -13.75 -9.71
N GLY A 171 -6.20 -13.11 -8.56
CA GLY A 171 -5.19 -12.19 -8.03
C GLY A 171 -3.80 -12.84 -8.04
N GLY A 172 -2.80 -12.10 -8.43
CA GLY A 172 -1.45 -12.62 -8.58
C GLY A 172 -0.37 -11.57 -8.44
N ILE A 173 0.87 -12.04 -8.48
CA ILE A 173 2.08 -11.22 -8.53
C ILE A 173 2.92 -11.73 -9.70
N SER A 174 3.28 -10.84 -10.60
CA SER A 174 4.19 -11.10 -11.71
C SER A 174 5.57 -10.52 -11.41
N ALA A 175 6.62 -11.30 -11.66
CA ALA A 175 8.01 -10.87 -11.58
C ALA A 175 8.61 -10.68 -12.98
N PHE A 176 9.42 -9.64 -13.13
CA PHE A 176 10.14 -9.32 -14.35
C PHE A 176 11.59 -8.99 -14.02
N ARG A 177 12.53 -9.47 -14.86
CA ARG A 177 13.87 -8.93 -14.88
C ARG A 177 13.84 -7.62 -15.65
N PHE A 178 14.46 -6.59 -15.12
CA PHE A 178 14.54 -5.26 -15.72
C PHE A 178 15.96 -4.97 -16.17
N ASP A 179 16.09 -4.50 -17.41
CA ASP A 179 17.35 -4.03 -17.98
C ASP A 179 17.29 -2.50 -18.15
N PRO A 180 17.83 -1.70 -17.21
CA PRO A 180 17.72 -0.25 -17.25
C PRO A 180 18.25 0.40 -18.53
N PRO A 181 19.39 -0.03 -19.16
CA PRO A 181 19.87 0.56 -20.40
C PRO A 181 18.88 0.53 -21.55
N SER A 182 18.16 -0.57 -21.72
CA SER A 182 17.18 -0.75 -22.79
C SER A 182 15.72 -0.48 -22.35
N GLY A 183 15.46 -0.45 -21.05
CA GLY A 183 14.11 -0.40 -20.49
C GLY A 183 13.32 -1.71 -20.62
N GLN A 184 13.96 -2.81 -21.07
CA GLN A 184 13.29 -4.10 -21.30
C GLN A 184 12.87 -4.76 -20.01
N LEU A 185 11.64 -5.28 -19.99
CA LEU A 185 11.09 -6.14 -18.94
C LEU A 185 10.92 -7.55 -19.47
N THR A 186 11.70 -8.49 -18.94
CA THR A 186 11.59 -9.92 -19.28
C THR A 186 10.81 -10.63 -18.20
N PHE A 187 9.66 -11.22 -18.55
CA PHE A 187 8.83 -11.99 -17.63
C PHE A 187 9.62 -13.17 -17.05
N VAL A 188 9.57 -13.34 -15.73
CA VAL A 188 10.20 -14.44 -14.99
C VAL A 188 9.16 -15.46 -14.57
N ASN A 189 8.25 -15.08 -13.68
CA ASN A 189 7.18 -15.95 -13.22
C ASN A 189 5.98 -15.16 -12.68
N ARG A 190 4.91 -15.89 -12.40
CA ARG A 190 3.72 -15.38 -11.72
C ARG A 190 3.28 -16.37 -10.65
N VAL A 191 2.94 -15.87 -9.46
CA VAL A 191 2.35 -16.64 -8.36
C VAL A 191 0.96 -16.12 -8.01
N SER A 192 0.16 -16.91 -7.28
CA SER A 192 -1.08 -16.44 -6.65
C SER A 192 -0.76 -15.36 -5.61
N SER A 193 -1.59 -14.34 -5.47
CA SER A 193 -1.46 -13.36 -4.38
C SER A 193 -1.99 -13.87 -3.03
N ASP A 194 -2.53 -15.10 -3.00
CA ASP A 194 -3.20 -15.72 -1.86
C ASP A 194 -4.27 -14.84 -1.21
N GLY A 195 -4.99 -14.15 -2.06
CA GLY A 195 -6.13 -13.29 -1.78
C GLY A 195 -6.67 -12.69 -3.06
N ASN A 196 -7.65 -11.81 -2.94
CA ASN A 196 -8.34 -11.20 -4.08
C ASN A 196 -8.03 -9.72 -4.17
N ASP A 197 -8.07 -9.18 -5.39
CA ASP A 197 -7.84 -7.77 -5.67
C ASP A 197 -6.52 -7.26 -5.02
N PRO A 198 -5.34 -7.88 -5.32
CA PRO A 198 -4.08 -7.38 -4.79
C PRO A 198 -3.85 -5.94 -5.30
N ALA A 199 -3.86 -4.97 -4.39
CA ALA A 199 -3.86 -3.54 -4.73
C ALA A 199 -2.55 -2.82 -4.41
N TYR A 200 -1.62 -3.50 -3.69
CA TYR A 200 -0.36 -2.89 -3.24
C TYR A 200 0.72 -3.94 -3.05
N LEU A 201 1.97 -3.55 -3.28
CA LEU A 201 3.16 -4.34 -2.98
C LEU A 201 4.13 -3.54 -2.10
N ALA A 202 4.81 -4.23 -1.19
CA ALA A 202 5.94 -3.69 -0.45
C ALA A 202 7.10 -4.69 -0.43
N LEU A 203 8.34 -4.20 -0.55
CA LEU A 203 9.54 -4.99 -0.28
C LEU A 203 9.89 -4.92 1.21
N SER A 204 10.34 -6.04 1.78
CA SER A 204 10.95 -6.01 3.09
C SER A 204 12.25 -5.20 3.07
N PRO A 205 12.66 -4.58 4.20
CA PRO A 205 13.87 -3.75 4.25
C PRO A 205 15.14 -4.48 3.84
N ASP A 206 15.20 -5.79 4.06
CA ASP A 206 16.33 -6.66 3.67
C ASP A 206 16.20 -7.24 2.25
N GLY A 207 15.12 -6.90 1.51
CA GLY A 207 14.89 -7.36 0.15
C GLY A 207 14.56 -8.83 -0.01
N ARG A 208 14.37 -9.60 1.09
CA ARG A 208 14.12 -11.04 1.04
C ARG A 208 12.66 -11.41 0.82
N TYR A 209 11.76 -10.50 1.10
CA TYR A 209 10.32 -10.76 1.02
C TYR A 209 9.60 -9.65 0.28
N LEU A 210 8.62 -10.06 -0.50
CA LEU A 210 7.59 -9.19 -1.07
C LEU A 210 6.28 -9.40 -0.30
N LEU A 211 5.56 -8.33 -0.03
CA LEU A 211 4.26 -8.35 0.63
C LEU A 211 3.21 -7.83 -0.33
N ALA A 212 2.10 -8.57 -0.47
CA ALA A 212 0.93 -8.11 -1.23
C ALA A 212 -0.23 -7.81 -0.30
N ALA A 213 -0.80 -6.62 -0.42
CA ALA A 213 -2.06 -6.28 0.23
C ALA A 213 -3.22 -6.68 -0.70
N ASN A 214 -4.07 -7.59 -0.22
CA ASN A 214 -5.22 -8.10 -0.94
C ASN A 214 -6.49 -7.39 -0.45
N TYR A 215 -7.12 -6.62 -1.32
CA TYR A 215 -8.26 -5.77 -0.97
C TYR A 215 -9.55 -6.57 -0.71
N SER A 216 -9.80 -7.63 -1.48
CA SER A 216 -10.87 -8.63 -1.23
C SER A 216 -12.28 -8.05 -1.06
N VAL A 217 -12.75 -7.23 -1.99
CA VAL A 217 -14.08 -6.55 -1.89
C VAL A 217 -15.27 -7.49 -1.80
N ALA A 218 -15.17 -8.72 -2.26
CA ALA A 218 -16.29 -9.67 -2.37
C ALA A 218 -16.11 -10.96 -1.55
N SER A 219 -14.99 -11.16 -0.86
CA SER A 219 -14.70 -12.41 -0.15
C SER A 219 -14.87 -12.31 1.37
N ASN A 220 -15.13 -13.44 2.00
CA ASN A 220 -15.16 -13.60 3.45
C ASN A 220 -14.17 -14.75 3.81
N PRO A 221 -13.12 -14.55 4.62
CA PRO A 221 -12.93 -13.37 5.51
C PRO A 221 -12.50 -12.13 4.78
N GLY A 222 -12.64 -11.14 4.46
CA GLY A 222 -12.20 -9.91 3.84
C GLY A 222 -10.71 -9.82 3.59
N GLY A 223 -10.20 -8.61 3.48
CA GLY A 223 -8.84 -8.29 3.09
C GLY A 223 -7.76 -8.89 3.98
N SER A 224 -6.63 -9.15 3.37
CA SER A 224 -5.46 -9.76 3.99
C SER A 224 -4.18 -9.12 3.45
N PHE A 225 -3.04 -9.48 4.02
CA PHE A 225 -1.78 -9.39 3.30
C PHE A 225 -1.06 -10.74 3.31
N ALA A 226 -0.31 -11.01 2.24
CA ALA A 226 0.46 -12.23 2.09
C ALA A 226 1.94 -11.92 1.86
N VAL A 227 2.82 -12.82 2.28
CA VAL A 227 4.29 -12.65 2.31
C VAL A 227 4.94 -13.70 1.44
N PHE A 228 5.75 -13.27 0.50
CA PHE A 228 6.36 -14.07 -0.55
C PHE A 228 7.88 -14.00 -0.45
N PRO A 229 8.61 -15.14 -0.32
CA PRO A 229 10.05 -15.14 -0.45
C PRO A 229 10.47 -14.69 -1.86
N LEU A 230 11.59 -13.99 -1.92
CA LEU A 230 12.28 -13.65 -3.15
C LEU A 230 13.55 -14.47 -3.24
N GLU A 231 13.64 -15.35 -4.23
CA GLU A 231 14.80 -16.19 -4.49
C GLU A 231 15.35 -15.93 -5.89
N ALA A 232 16.62 -15.48 -5.96
CA ALA A 232 17.26 -15.04 -7.19
C ALA A 232 16.43 -13.93 -7.87
N ASP A 233 15.81 -14.23 -9.02
CA ASP A 233 15.02 -13.30 -9.81
C ASP A 233 13.51 -13.57 -9.78
N ARG A 234 13.04 -14.50 -8.93
CA ARG A 234 11.66 -14.98 -8.92
C ARG A 234 10.94 -14.67 -7.59
N VAL A 235 9.62 -14.62 -7.66
CA VAL A 235 8.73 -14.65 -6.49
C VAL A 235 8.32 -16.09 -6.23
N ASP A 236 8.57 -16.59 -5.02
CA ASP A 236 8.10 -17.92 -4.60
C ASP A 236 6.68 -17.88 -4.01
N PRO A 237 5.97 -19.01 -3.91
CA PRO A 237 4.67 -19.06 -3.25
C PRO A 237 4.71 -18.47 -1.83
N SER A 238 3.59 -17.94 -1.36
CA SER A 238 3.52 -17.29 -0.05
C SER A 238 3.88 -18.27 1.09
N VAL A 239 4.57 -17.73 2.08
CA VAL A 239 4.92 -18.46 3.32
C VAL A 239 4.06 -18.04 4.50
N LEU A 240 3.30 -16.96 4.35
CA LEU A 240 2.43 -16.42 5.39
C LEU A 240 1.31 -15.59 4.75
N THR A 241 0.08 -15.82 5.22
CA THR A 241 -1.07 -14.94 4.95
C THR A 241 -1.66 -14.48 6.28
N VAL A 242 -1.85 -13.19 6.45
CA VAL A 242 -2.43 -12.59 7.65
C VAL A 242 -3.79 -12.00 7.28
N HIS A 243 -4.85 -12.55 7.87
CA HIS A 243 -6.21 -12.06 7.73
C HIS A 243 -6.55 -11.11 8.87
N HIS A 244 -7.30 -10.06 8.54
CA HIS A 244 -7.89 -9.17 9.53
C HIS A 244 -9.38 -9.43 9.65
N ASP A 245 -9.87 -9.36 10.89
CA ASP A 245 -11.29 -9.34 11.20
C ASP A 245 -11.72 -7.92 11.53
N GLY A 246 -12.74 -7.43 10.88
CA GLY A 246 -13.26 -6.11 11.15
C GLY A 246 -14.23 -5.61 10.10
N SER A 247 -14.99 -4.60 10.50
CA SER A 247 -15.91 -3.88 9.62
C SER A 247 -16.00 -2.43 10.10
N GLY A 248 -16.50 -1.55 9.23
CA GLY A 248 -16.77 -0.16 9.53
C GLY A 248 -18.25 0.19 9.31
N PRO A 249 -18.61 1.46 9.49
CA PRO A 249 -20.02 1.88 9.48
C PRO A 249 -20.62 2.01 8.06
N VAL A 250 -19.81 2.01 6.99
CA VAL A 250 -20.29 2.27 5.63
C VAL A 250 -20.66 0.96 4.96
N LYS A 251 -21.95 0.64 5.01
CA LYS A 251 -22.50 -0.57 4.41
C LYS A 251 -22.17 -0.68 2.91
N GLY A 252 -21.81 -1.87 2.47
CA GLY A 252 -21.40 -2.17 1.09
C GLY A 252 -19.98 -1.77 0.74
N ARG A 253 -19.28 -1.02 1.63
CA ARG A 253 -17.87 -0.65 1.45
C ARG A 253 -16.98 -1.08 2.61
N GLN A 254 -17.57 -1.31 3.78
CA GLN A 254 -16.86 -1.68 5.02
C GLN A 254 -17.56 -2.85 5.73
N ASP A 255 -18.23 -3.72 4.98
CA ASP A 255 -18.88 -4.91 5.54
C ASP A 255 -17.83 -5.93 6.03
N ASN A 256 -16.60 -5.87 5.49
CA ASN A 256 -15.45 -6.70 5.82
C ASN A 256 -14.17 -5.86 5.88
N SER A 257 -13.09 -6.47 6.36
CA SER A 257 -11.73 -5.98 6.22
C SER A 257 -11.32 -5.85 4.75
N HIS A 258 -10.59 -4.78 4.42
CA HIS A 258 -10.05 -4.48 3.09
C HIS A 258 -8.65 -3.88 3.23
N VAL A 259 -7.61 -4.72 3.25
CA VAL A 259 -6.22 -4.22 3.36
C VAL A 259 -5.82 -3.58 2.04
N HIS A 260 -5.66 -2.25 2.05
CA HIS A 260 -5.36 -1.49 0.83
C HIS A 260 -3.86 -1.34 0.58
N SER A 261 -3.06 -1.24 1.63
CA SER A 261 -1.61 -1.11 1.50
C SER A 261 -0.88 -1.66 2.73
N THR A 262 0.40 -1.97 2.56
CA THR A 262 1.34 -2.34 3.64
C THR A 262 2.60 -1.53 3.49
N VAL A 263 3.11 -0.95 4.60
CA VAL A 263 4.29 -0.07 4.58
C VAL A 263 5.19 -0.39 5.75
N PHE A 264 6.48 -0.54 5.52
CA PHE A 264 7.47 -0.66 6.58
C PHE A 264 7.79 0.71 7.17
N SER A 265 8.07 0.73 8.48
CA SER A 265 8.65 1.91 9.12
C SER A 265 10.04 2.22 8.56
N PRO A 266 10.50 3.49 8.63
CA PRO A 266 11.82 3.86 8.10
C PRO A 266 13.00 3.11 8.71
N ASP A 267 12.87 2.68 9.96
CA ASP A 267 13.86 1.85 10.67
C ASP A 267 13.78 0.36 10.33
N GLY A 268 12.83 -0.05 9.48
CA GLY A 268 12.65 -1.42 9.01
C GLY A 268 12.13 -2.39 10.06
N ARG A 269 11.79 -1.94 11.28
CA ARG A 269 11.42 -2.82 12.39
C ARG A 269 9.93 -3.14 12.47
N TYR A 270 9.08 -2.34 11.82
CA TYR A 270 7.63 -2.47 11.90
C TYR A 270 6.98 -2.41 10.53
N LEU A 271 5.92 -3.18 10.37
CA LEU A 271 5.00 -3.14 9.23
C LEU A 271 3.68 -2.54 9.67
N PHE A 272 3.14 -1.64 8.85
CA PHE A 272 1.82 -1.06 9.02
C PHE A 272 0.92 -1.49 7.87
N ALA A 273 -0.24 -2.09 8.18
CA ALA A 273 -1.23 -2.50 7.20
C ALA A 273 -2.49 -1.63 7.33
N GLN A 274 -2.82 -0.91 6.26
CA GLN A 274 -3.94 0.01 6.19
C GLN A 274 -5.20 -0.75 5.78
N ASP A 275 -6.10 -0.98 6.74
CA ASP A 275 -7.35 -1.68 6.53
C ASP A 275 -8.51 -0.71 6.35
N LEU A 276 -8.86 -0.46 5.10
CA LEU A 276 -9.93 0.45 4.70
C LEU A 276 -11.29 0.01 5.26
N GLY A 277 -11.55 -1.30 5.25
CA GLY A 277 -12.82 -1.85 5.68
C GLY A 277 -13.05 -1.79 7.18
N ALA A 278 -11.99 -1.89 7.97
CA ALA A 278 -12.04 -1.91 9.43
C ALA A 278 -11.76 -0.55 10.08
N ASP A 279 -11.45 0.51 9.30
CA ASP A 279 -10.99 1.81 9.82
C ASP A 279 -9.83 1.69 10.80
N LYS A 280 -8.84 0.82 10.45
CA LYS A 280 -7.68 0.55 11.30
C LYS A 280 -6.38 0.59 10.50
N ILE A 281 -5.29 0.96 11.18
CA ILE A 281 -3.93 0.72 10.74
C ILE A 281 -3.36 -0.33 11.68
N TYR A 282 -3.19 -1.56 11.22
CA TYR A 282 -2.58 -2.62 12.03
C TYR A 282 -1.07 -2.47 12.04
N SER A 283 -0.44 -2.80 13.19
CA SER A 283 1.00 -2.72 13.40
C SER A 283 1.57 -4.09 13.75
N TYR A 284 2.68 -4.46 13.12
CA TYR A 284 3.39 -5.71 13.32
C TYR A 284 4.88 -5.45 13.51
N ARG A 285 5.50 -6.16 14.46
CA ARG A 285 6.97 -6.21 14.56
C ARG A 285 7.51 -7.15 13.48
N TYR A 286 8.43 -6.68 12.68
CA TYR A 286 9.12 -7.49 11.68
C TYR A 286 10.35 -8.15 12.31
N THR A 287 10.50 -9.47 12.09
CA THR A 287 11.63 -10.27 12.59
C THR A 287 12.24 -11.00 11.38
N PRO A 288 13.26 -10.41 10.75
CA PRO A 288 13.79 -10.91 9.47
C PRO A 288 14.37 -12.32 9.52
N ASP A 289 14.92 -12.77 10.65
CA ASP A 289 15.45 -14.12 10.83
C ASP A 289 14.36 -15.18 11.07
N GLY A 290 13.10 -14.77 11.21
CA GLY A 290 11.97 -15.66 11.45
C GLY A 290 11.99 -16.37 12.80
N SER A 291 12.95 -16.10 13.68
CA SER A 291 13.17 -16.81 14.95
C SER A 291 11.96 -16.80 15.89
N ARG A 292 11.07 -15.80 15.71
CA ARG A 292 9.82 -15.64 16.46
C ARG A 292 8.59 -15.51 15.56
N GLY A 293 8.69 -16.00 14.30
CA GLY A 293 7.78 -15.69 13.21
C GLY A 293 8.15 -14.38 12.53
N LEU A 294 7.85 -14.27 11.21
CA LEU A 294 8.21 -13.06 10.44
C LEU A 294 7.55 -11.80 10.97
N PHE A 295 6.31 -11.91 11.44
CA PHE A 295 5.53 -10.80 11.98
C PHE A 295 4.94 -11.17 13.34
N GLY A 296 5.28 -10.40 14.36
CA GLY A 296 4.77 -10.54 15.73
C GLY A 296 3.90 -9.34 16.13
N PRO A 297 3.16 -9.47 17.25
CA PRO A 297 2.35 -8.37 17.76
C PRO A 297 3.23 -7.23 18.28
N THR A 298 2.73 -6.01 18.17
CA THR A 298 3.24 -4.80 18.80
C THR A 298 2.46 -4.50 20.08
N GLU A 299 2.96 -3.58 20.90
CA GLU A 299 2.22 -3.08 22.05
C GLU A 299 0.90 -2.43 21.60
N GLN A 300 0.95 -1.55 20.61
CA GLN A 300 -0.23 -0.98 19.96
C GLN A 300 -0.57 -1.79 18.70
N ARG A 301 -1.35 -2.86 18.85
CA ARG A 301 -1.69 -3.77 17.73
C ARG A 301 -2.33 -3.07 16.55
N TYR A 302 -3.02 -1.98 16.76
CA TYR A 302 -3.61 -1.14 15.71
C TYR A 302 -3.86 0.29 16.19
N THR A 303 -3.91 1.20 15.25
CA THR A 303 -4.35 2.58 15.43
C THR A 303 -5.75 2.73 14.81
N LEU A 304 -6.71 3.25 15.60
CA LEU A 304 -8.04 3.55 15.09
C LEU A 304 -7.99 4.80 14.21
N VAL A 305 -8.66 4.72 13.07
CA VAL A 305 -8.95 5.86 12.22
C VAL A 305 -10.41 6.27 12.43
N LYS A 306 -10.76 7.53 12.14
CA LYS A 306 -12.14 8.00 12.29
C LYS A 306 -13.10 7.06 11.53
N PRO A 307 -14.18 6.58 12.17
CA PRO A 307 -15.12 5.66 11.53
C PRO A 307 -15.68 6.19 10.21
N GLY A 308 -15.72 5.34 9.18
CA GLY A 308 -16.16 5.68 7.83
C GLY A 308 -15.11 6.41 6.98
N SER A 309 -13.87 6.49 7.43
CA SER A 309 -12.80 7.19 6.70
C SER A 309 -12.11 6.31 5.66
N GLY A 310 -11.89 5.04 5.94
CA GLY A 310 -11.19 4.09 5.06
C GLY A 310 -9.72 4.44 4.84
N PRO A 311 -8.80 4.05 5.74
CA PRO A 311 -7.36 4.26 5.56
C PRO A 311 -6.86 3.59 4.30
N ARG A 312 -6.07 4.33 3.48
CA ARG A 312 -5.68 3.91 2.15
C ARG A 312 -4.17 3.78 1.97
N HIS A 313 -3.44 4.88 1.90
CA HIS A 313 -1.98 4.91 1.77
C HIS A 313 -1.37 5.66 2.94
N LEU A 314 -0.33 5.08 3.53
CA LEU A 314 0.49 5.65 4.59
C LEU A 314 1.91 5.85 4.08
N ILE A 315 2.52 6.98 4.41
CA ILE A 315 3.93 7.27 4.17
C ILE A 315 4.58 7.82 5.43
N PHE A 316 5.89 7.71 5.53
CA PHE A 316 6.67 8.30 6.62
C PHE A 316 7.53 9.45 6.10
N ASP A 317 7.87 10.40 6.97
CA ASP A 317 8.92 11.36 6.68
C ASP A 317 10.30 10.68 6.71
N GLN A 318 11.30 11.32 6.09
CA GLN A 318 12.67 10.77 6.02
C GLN A 318 13.32 10.66 7.41
N ALA A 319 12.91 11.50 8.36
CA ALA A 319 13.42 11.47 9.72
C ALA A 319 12.84 10.31 10.55
N GLY A 320 11.81 9.62 10.04
CA GLY A 320 11.11 8.56 10.75
C GLY A 320 10.41 9.04 12.02
N LYS A 321 9.92 10.29 12.04
CA LYS A 321 9.24 10.89 13.19
C LYS A 321 7.75 11.06 12.97
N HIS A 322 7.32 11.23 11.73
CA HIS A 322 5.93 11.46 11.39
C HIS A 322 5.47 10.53 10.28
N ALA A 323 4.19 10.20 10.33
CA ALA A 323 3.51 9.44 9.28
C ALA A 323 2.29 10.22 8.77
N TYR A 324 2.01 10.07 7.47
CA TYR A 324 0.92 10.74 6.78
C TYR A 324 0.05 9.71 6.09
N LEU A 325 -1.26 9.80 6.35
CA LEU A 325 -2.26 8.87 5.84
C LEU A 325 -3.25 9.59 4.95
N THR A 326 -3.54 9.04 3.75
CA THR A 326 -4.78 9.36 3.04
C THR A 326 -5.88 8.41 3.43
N THR A 327 -7.08 8.95 3.61
CA THR A 327 -8.30 8.17 3.77
C THR A 327 -9.16 8.26 2.51
N GLU A 328 -9.62 7.11 2.01
CA GLU A 328 -10.32 7.06 0.73
C GLU A 328 -11.72 7.65 0.80
N MET A 329 -12.50 7.22 1.79
CA MET A 329 -13.96 7.37 1.74
C MET A 329 -14.44 8.76 2.12
N ASN A 330 -13.71 9.47 2.97
CA ASN A 330 -14.01 10.85 3.35
C ASN A 330 -13.02 11.88 2.81
N ALA A 331 -12.04 11.46 2.00
CA ALA A 331 -10.99 12.26 1.42
C ALA A 331 -10.35 13.22 2.44
N SER A 332 -9.52 12.66 3.34
CA SER A 332 -8.72 13.45 4.27
C SER A 332 -7.26 13.03 4.30
N VAL A 333 -6.39 13.92 4.76
CA VAL A 333 -5.00 13.65 5.11
C VAL A 333 -4.88 13.74 6.62
N THR A 334 -4.28 12.71 7.23
CA THR A 334 -4.07 12.63 8.67
C THR A 334 -2.59 12.53 9.00
N VAL A 335 -2.13 13.29 9.97
CA VAL A 335 -0.76 13.33 10.48
C VAL A 335 -0.69 12.57 11.80
N TYR A 336 0.32 11.73 11.94
CA TYR A 336 0.65 11.00 13.16
C TYR A 336 2.10 11.27 13.55
N ASP A 337 2.37 11.32 14.85
CA ASP A 337 3.72 11.04 15.34
C ASP A 337 3.95 9.53 15.27
N TYR A 338 5.16 9.16 14.88
CA TYR A 338 5.62 7.79 14.91
C TYR A 338 6.71 7.62 15.97
N ASP A 339 6.55 6.61 16.82
CA ASP A 339 7.53 6.20 17.82
C ASP A 339 7.43 4.70 18.05
N ASP A 340 8.50 3.97 17.78
CA ASP A 340 8.70 2.54 18.07
C ASP A 340 7.49 1.64 17.75
N GLY A 341 6.94 1.75 16.55
CA GLY A 341 5.79 0.94 16.09
C GLY A 341 4.42 1.51 16.48
N LYS A 342 4.37 2.68 17.11
CA LYS A 342 3.17 3.36 17.55
C LYS A 342 2.89 4.61 16.73
N LEU A 343 1.61 4.81 16.38
CA LEU A 343 1.11 6.01 15.71
C LEU A 343 0.22 6.80 16.67
N THR A 344 0.55 8.07 16.88
CA THR A 344 -0.24 9.00 17.72
C THR A 344 -0.80 10.12 16.85
N LEU A 345 -2.13 10.24 16.78
CA LEU A 345 -2.82 11.25 15.98
C LEU A 345 -2.43 12.67 16.39
N ARG A 346 -2.10 13.52 15.41
CA ARG A 346 -1.77 14.94 15.58
C ARG A 346 -2.74 15.87 14.87
N GLN A 347 -3.03 15.58 13.60
CA GLN A 347 -3.83 16.48 12.76
C GLN A 347 -4.65 15.68 11.77
N THR A 348 -5.84 16.17 11.42
CA THR A 348 -6.61 15.67 10.26
C THR A 348 -7.14 16.87 9.48
N LEU A 349 -6.86 16.87 8.18
CA LEU A 349 -7.28 17.92 7.24
C LEU A 349 -8.20 17.33 6.17
N PRO A 350 -9.37 17.92 5.92
CA PRO A 350 -10.20 17.52 4.78
C PRO A 350 -9.53 17.93 3.46
N MET A 351 -9.60 17.07 2.47
CA MET A 351 -9.16 17.39 1.11
C MET A 351 -10.23 18.14 0.31
N THR A 352 -11.44 18.32 0.84
CA THR A 352 -12.51 19.08 0.19
C THR A 352 -12.59 20.52 0.70
N SER A 353 -13.11 21.41 -0.14
CA SER A 353 -13.46 22.76 0.28
C SER A 353 -14.66 22.74 1.24
N PRO A 354 -14.79 23.71 2.15
CA PRO A 354 -15.94 23.83 3.02
C PRO A 354 -17.26 23.83 2.22
N GLY A 355 -18.22 23.02 2.65
CA GLY A 355 -19.53 22.93 2.01
C GLY A 355 -19.61 22.07 0.75
N PHE A 356 -18.54 21.43 0.31
CA PHE A 356 -18.55 20.52 -0.84
C PHE A 356 -19.50 19.34 -0.58
N LYS A 357 -20.34 19.00 -1.58
CA LYS A 357 -21.39 17.94 -1.51
C LYS A 357 -21.23 16.83 -2.56
N GLY A 358 -20.21 16.94 -3.41
CA GLY A 358 -19.97 15.94 -4.46
C GLY A 358 -19.32 14.67 -3.95
N LYS A 359 -19.09 13.72 -4.85
CA LYS A 359 -18.34 12.50 -4.57
C LYS A 359 -16.88 12.82 -4.31
N VAL A 360 -16.30 12.10 -3.37
CA VAL A 360 -14.88 12.21 -3.00
C VAL A 360 -14.21 10.84 -3.01
N GLY A 361 -12.90 10.84 -3.07
CA GLY A 361 -12.12 9.62 -2.94
C GLY A 361 -10.64 9.96 -2.77
N GLY A 362 -10.10 9.86 -1.54
CA GLY A 362 -8.66 10.01 -1.35
C GLY A 362 -7.91 9.00 -2.22
N GLY A 363 -6.88 9.47 -2.91
CA GLY A 363 -6.00 8.65 -3.74
C GLY A 363 -4.63 8.49 -3.10
N ALA A 364 -3.59 8.77 -3.89
CA ALA A 364 -2.19 8.70 -3.47
C ALA A 364 -1.76 9.84 -2.56
N ILE A 365 -0.61 9.64 -1.91
CA ILE A 365 0.07 10.61 -1.05
C ILE A 365 1.58 10.42 -1.18
N HIS A 366 2.32 11.51 -1.42
CA HIS A 366 3.77 11.50 -1.47
C HIS A 366 4.36 12.79 -0.89
N LEU A 367 5.54 12.67 -0.27
CA LEU A 367 6.38 13.80 0.08
C LEU A 367 7.27 14.18 -1.10
N SER A 368 7.61 15.47 -1.20
CA SER A 368 8.69 15.90 -2.08
C SER A 368 10.02 15.29 -1.60
N PRO A 369 11.03 15.12 -2.50
CA PRO A 369 12.31 14.52 -2.12
C PRO A 369 13.03 15.24 -0.98
N ASP A 370 12.80 16.54 -0.80
CA ASP A 370 13.34 17.36 0.29
C ASP A 370 12.49 17.35 1.58
N GLY A 371 11.34 16.63 1.57
CA GLY A 371 10.44 16.52 2.70
C GLY A 371 9.65 17.79 3.05
N ARG A 372 9.84 18.91 2.32
CA ARG A 372 9.21 20.20 2.63
C ARG A 372 7.74 20.30 2.24
N PHE A 373 7.31 19.49 1.27
CA PHE A 373 5.95 19.52 0.75
C PHE A 373 5.37 18.10 0.68
N LEU A 374 4.08 18.06 0.96
CA LEU A 374 3.29 16.84 0.80
C LEU A 374 2.21 17.09 -0.25
N TYR A 375 1.99 16.11 -1.11
CA TYR A 375 0.95 16.12 -2.12
C TYR A 375 -0.01 14.96 -1.88
N ALA A 376 -1.30 15.18 -2.18
CA ALA A 376 -2.33 14.15 -2.11
C ALA A 376 -3.38 14.34 -3.21
N THR A 377 -3.86 13.24 -3.81
CA THR A 377 -4.91 13.29 -4.82
C THR A 377 -6.28 13.05 -4.21
N ASN A 378 -7.28 13.80 -4.72
CA ASN A 378 -8.68 13.62 -4.40
C ASN A 378 -9.46 13.34 -5.70
N ARG A 379 -10.00 12.14 -5.77
CA ARG A 379 -10.79 11.62 -6.90
C ARG A 379 -12.26 12.07 -6.79
N GLY A 380 -13.14 11.46 -7.54
CA GLY A 380 -14.58 11.74 -7.54
C GLY A 380 -14.92 12.91 -8.45
N ASP A 381 -15.67 13.89 -7.93
CA ASP A 381 -16.14 15.00 -8.77
C ASP A 381 -15.12 16.14 -8.89
N VAL A 382 -14.14 16.24 -7.96
CA VAL A 382 -13.14 17.30 -7.95
C VAL A 382 -11.92 17.02 -8.82
N ASN A 383 -11.40 15.78 -8.81
CA ASN A 383 -10.22 15.34 -9.58
C ASN A 383 -9.04 16.33 -9.47
N GLU A 384 -8.55 16.48 -8.27
CA GLU A 384 -7.53 17.46 -7.94
C GLU A 384 -6.33 16.84 -7.21
N ILE A 385 -5.22 17.55 -7.22
CA ILE A 385 -4.06 17.32 -6.37
C ILE A 385 -3.90 18.51 -5.42
N LEU A 386 -3.71 18.21 -4.15
CA LEU A 386 -3.53 19.21 -3.09
C LEU A 386 -2.05 19.27 -2.73
N THR A 387 -1.56 20.49 -2.52
CA THR A 387 -0.20 20.77 -2.05
C THR A 387 -0.24 21.29 -0.63
N TYR A 388 0.55 20.67 0.26
CA TYR A 388 0.71 21.11 1.64
C TYR A 388 2.16 21.43 1.93
N ALA A 389 2.41 22.48 2.71
CA ALA A 389 3.70 22.68 3.37
C ALA A 389 3.76 21.78 4.61
N VAL A 390 4.92 21.15 4.82
CA VAL A 390 5.23 20.35 6.01
C VAL A 390 6.01 21.21 6.99
N ASN A 391 5.55 21.33 8.21
CA ASN A 391 6.31 21.97 9.27
C ASN A 391 7.44 21.01 9.74
N PRO A 392 8.71 21.37 9.59
CA PRO A 392 9.83 20.48 9.88
C PRO A 392 9.99 20.16 11.37
N SER A 393 9.37 20.94 12.28
CA SER A 393 9.51 20.73 13.72
C SER A 393 8.52 19.73 14.31
N ASP A 394 7.33 19.62 13.72
CA ASP A 394 6.21 18.86 14.29
C ASP A 394 5.37 18.09 13.26
N GLY A 395 5.80 18.09 11.98
CA GLY A 395 5.14 17.38 10.89
C GLY A 395 3.77 17.92 10.47
N HIS A 396 3.26 18.98 11.11
CA HIS A 396 1.95 19.54 10.78
C HIS A 396 1.90 20.05 9.33
N LEU A 397 0.72 19.90 8.74
CA LEU A 397 0.46 20.28 7.36
C LEU A 397 -0.31 21.61 7.28
N LYS A 398 0.10 22.45 6.35
CA LYS A 398 -0.64 23.67 5.95
C LYS A 398 -0.97 23.58 4.47
N LEU A 399 -2.26 23.60 4.12
CA LEU A 399 -2.69 23.62 2.72
C LEU A 399 -2.18 24.92 2.04
N LEU A 400 -1.48 24.73 0.92
CA LEU A 400 -0.96 25.82 0.09
C LEU A 400 -1.81 26.03 -1.16
N GLY A 401 -2.26 24.96 -1.82
CA GLY A 401 -2.97 25.06 -3.08
C GLY A 401 -3.70 23.79 -3.48
N ARG A 402 -4.48 23.94 -4.55
CA ARG A 402 -5.25 22.90 -5.22
C ARG A 402 -5.10 23.06 -6.72
N ASN A 403 -4.75 22.00 -7.42
CA ASN A 403 -4.60 21.99 -8.86
C ASN A 403 -5.50 20.91 -9.46
N SER A 404 -6.26 21.25 -10.51
CA SER A 404 -6.94 20.25 -11.31
C SER A 404 -5.91 19.29 -11.91
N THR A 405 -6.20 18.00 -11.93
CA THR A 405 -5.37 17.00 -12.61
C THR A 405 -5.65 16.92 -14.11
N LEU A 406 -6.55 17.76 -14.62
CA LEU A 406 -6.96 17.88 -16.03
C LEU A 406 -7.52 16.58 -16.62
N GLY A 407 -7.98 15.67 -15.74
CA GLY A 407 -8.55 14.39 -16.11
C GLY A 407 -9.48 13.85 -15.03
N LYS A 408 -9.75 12.56 -15.06
CA LYS A 408 -10.69 11.88 -14.16
C LYS A 408 -9.99 10.76 -13.40
N THR A 409 -10.32 10.64 -12.11
CA THR A 409 -9.83 9.61 -11.21
C THR A 409 -8.30 9.59 -11.11
N PRO A 410 -7.68 10.67 -10.57
CA PRO A 410 -6.24 10.71 -10.29
C PRO A 410 -5.89 9.70 -9.19
N ARG A 411 -5.65 8.43 -9.58
CA ARG A 411 -5.44 7.32 -8.64
C ARG A 411 -4.06 7.36 -8.00
N GLU A 412 -3.03 7.64 -8.82
CA GLU A 412 -1.65 7.67 -8.39
C GLU A 412 -0.89 8.81 -9.07
N PHE A 413 0.18 9.26 -8.43
CA PHE A 413 1.13 10.21 -8.97
C PHE A 413 2.53 9.90 -8.43
N ALA A 414 3.55 10.44 -9.07
CA ALA A 414 4.93 10.38 -8.58
C ALA A 414 5.60 11.75 -8.70
N ILE A 415 6.58 11.99 -7.85
CA ILE A 415 7.49 13.13 -7.99
C ILE A 415 8.83 12.59 -8.47
N ASP A 416 9.41 13.18 -9.51
CA ASP A 416 10.71 12.73 -10.00
C ASP A 416 11.80 12.91 -8.94
N PRO A 417 12.88 12.12 -8.96
CA PRO A 417 13.92 12.19 -7.91
C PRO A 417 14.60 13.56 -7.78
N THR A 418 14.57 14.41 -8.82
CA THR A 418 15.08 15.79 -8.73
C THR A 418 14.09 16.75 -8.07
N GLY A 419 12.86 16.33 -7.85
CA GLY A 419 11.79 17.16 -7.30
C GLY A 419 11.26 18.26 -8.23
N ARG A 420 11.60 18.23 -9.52
CA ARG A 420 11.22 19.26 -10.48
C ARG A 420 9.92 18.98 -11.22
N TRP A 421 9.45 17.73 -11.19
CA TRP A 421 8.25 17.30 -11.88
C TRP A 421 7.35 16.47 -10.98
N LEU A 422 6.06 16.66 -11.13
CA LEU A 422 5.02 15.82 -10.59
C LEU A 422 4.23 15.23 -11.76
N ILE A 423 4.16 13.89 -11.79
CA ILE A 423 3.49 13.12 -12.84
C ILE A 423 2.24 12.49 -12.26
N VAL A 424 1.06 12.78 -12.81
CA VAL A 424 -0.22 12.25 -12.30
C VAL A 424 -0.94 11.46 -13.39
N GLY A 425 -1.43 10.26 -13.02
CA GLY A 425 -2.24 9.39 -13.86
C GLY A 425 -3.73 9.55 -13.59
N ASN A 426 -4.48 9.90 -14.61
CA ASN A 426 -5.92 10.00 -14.60
C ASN A 426 -6.53 8.73 -15.19
N GLN A 427 -6.87 7.78 -14.32
CA GLN A 427 -7.30 6.42 -14.68
C GLN A 427 -8.44 6.42 -15.71
N ASP A 428 -9.52 7.20 -15.45
CA ASP A 428 -10.76 7.13 -16.22
C ASP A 428 -10.78 8.06 -17.45
N SER A 429 -9.69 8.79 -17.69
CA SER A 429 -9.52 9.65 -18.87
C SER A 429 -8.26 9.31 -19.67
N ASP A 430 -7.64 8.14 -19.42
CA ASP A 430 -6.53 7.58 -20.21
C ASP A 430 -5.39 8.58 -20.45
N SER A 431 -5.04 9.35 -19.41
CA SER A 431 -4.09 10.45 -19.57
C SER A 431 -3.14 10.56 -18.38
N VAL A 432 -1.91 10.92 -18.71
CA VAL A 432 -0.86 11.28 -17.74
C VAL A 432 -0.48 12.73 -17.98
N TYR A 433 -0.41 13.52 -16.90
CA TYR A 433 0.04 14.88 -16.97
C TYR A 433 1.32 15.08 -16.17
N PHE A 434 2.27 15.81 -16.76
CA PHE A 434 3.58 16.12 -16.22
C PHE A 434 3.59 17.62 -15.84
N PHE A 435 3.41 17.90 -14.57
CA PHE A 435 3.44 19.24 -14.03
C PHE A 435 4.88 19.63 -13.65
N ARG A 436 5.36 20.77 -14.15
CA ARG A 436 6.57 21.36 -13.60
C ARG A 436 6.29 21.79 -12.16
N ARG A 437 7.14 21.37 -11.25
CA ARG A 437 7.05 21.70 -9.82
C ARG A 437 8.13 22.73 -9.47
N ASN A 438 7.75 23.76 -8.74
CA ASN A 438 8.69 24.68 -8.12
C ASN A 438 9.21 24.05 -6.82
N PRO A 439 10.50 23.70 -6.69
CA PRO A 439 11.03 23.09 -5.48
C PRO A 439 10.97 24.01 -4.24
N ASP A 440 10.95 25.33 -4.41
CA ASP A 440 10.98 26.28 -3.30
C ASP A 440 9.61 26.59 -2.73
N THR A 441 8.58 26.63 -3.58
CA THR A 441 7.20 26.97 -3.18
C THR A 441 6.26 25.76 -3.13
N GLY A 442 6.63 24.64 -3.76
CA GLY A 442 5.78 23.47 -3.93
C GLY A 442 4.70 23.62 -5.01
N GLU A 443 4.61 24.76 -5.66
CA GLU A 443 3.58 25.04 -6.67
C GLU A 443 3.77 24.22 -7.94
N LEU A 444 2.64 23.84 -8.56
CA LEU A 444 2.58 23.15 -9.84
C LEU A 444 2.25 24.16 -10.94
N ALA A 445 2.99 24.13 -12.05
CA ALA A 445 2.75 25.00 -13.19
C ALA A 445 1.39 24.70 -13.85
N SER A 446 0.80 25.72 -14.48
CA SER A 446 -0.54 25.64 -15.10
C SER A 446 -0.56 25.04 -16.49
N ASP A 447 0.61 24.80 -17.11
CA ASP A 447 0.81 24.31 -18.48
C ASP A 447 1.51 22.94 -18.55
N PRO A 448 0.92 21.86 -17.99
CA PRO A 448 1.58 20.57 -17.95
C PRO A 448 1.62 19.92 -19.34
N LYS A 449 2.65 19.08 -19.55
CA LYS A 449 2.71 18.19 -20.70
C LYS A 449 1.73 17.04 -20.52
N ARG A 450 1.17 16.54 -21.64
CA ARG A 450 0.22 15.41 -21.64
C ARG A 450 0.79 14.23 -22.41
N LEU A 451 0.56 13.02 -21.87
CA LEU A 451 0.81 11.74 -22.53
C LEU A 451 -0.47 10.90 -22.46
N GLU A 452 -0.81 10.19 -23.54
CA GLU A 452 -1.94 9.27 -23.57
C GLU A 452 -1.47 7.86 -23.21
N ILE A 453 -2.05 7.30 -22.16
CA ILE A 453 -1.84 5.91 -21.71
C ILE A 453 -3.18 5.40 -21.20
N GLY A 454 -3.62 4.21 -21.64
CA GLY A 454 -4.86 3.59 -21.18
C GLY A 454 -4.81 3.29 -19.68
N SER A 455 -5.75 3.82 -18.92
CA SER A 455 -5.97 3.61 -17.47
C SER A 455 -4.68 3.58 -16.63
N PRO A 456 -3.86 4.66 -16.62
CA PRO A 456 -2.61 4.73 -15.84
C PRO A 456 -2.91 4.83 -14.36
N VAL A 457 -2.28 3.98 -13.52
CA VAL A 457 -2.62 3.85 -12.10
C VAL A 457 -1.45 3.67 -11.15
N ASP A 458 -0.22 3.57 -11.68
CA ASP A 458 1.00 3.56 -10.86
C ASP A 458 2.23 4.08 -11.61
N PHE A 459 3.19 4.68 -10.89
CA PHE A 459 4.40 5.28 -11.42
C PHE A 459 5.60 4.97 -10.55
N LYS A 460 6.71 4.50 -11.15
CA LYS A 460 7.99 4.32 -10.46
C LYS A 460 9.12 4.91 -11.28
N PHE A 461 9.90 5.81 -10.66
CA PHE A 461 11.15 6.27 -11.22
C PHE A 461 12.29 5.35 -10.83
N VAL A 462 13.14 5.03 -11.80
CA VAL A 462 14.36 4.24 -11.61
C VAL A 462 15.52 5.03 -12.21
N SER A 463 16.58 5.24 -11.44
CA SER A 463 17.80 5.81 -11.98
C SER A 463 18.41 4.79 -12.94
N PRO A 464 18.76 5.16 -14.19
CA PRO A 464 19.56 4.31 -15.04
C PRO A 464 20.91 4.11 -14.35
N SER A 465 21.35 2.86 -14.29
CA SER A 465 22.63 2.46 -13.67
C SER A 465 23.84 3.04 -14.44
#